data_42d7179252de5c6b929d8742cccad0bf
#
_entry.id   42d7179252de5c6b929d8742cccad0bf
#
_cell.length_a   1.000
_cell.length_b   1.000
_cell.length_c   1.000
_cell.angle_alpha   90.00
_cell.angle_beta   90.00
_cell.angle_gamma   90.00
#
_symmetry.space_group_name_H-M   'P 1'
#
loop_
_entity.id
_entity.type
_entity.pdbx_description
1 polymer ?
#
loop_
_entity_poly.entity_id
_entity_poly.type
_entity_poly.pdbx_seq_one_letter_code
_entity_poly.pdbx_strand_id
1 'polypeptide(L)'
;VSDPRYSIGIDLGTTHCALSYVDSAASDGEKIAQHVLPITQLTAPGALESRDLLPSFLYLPHPSELTQGDLTLPWTASRDFAVGEMARSRGAGTPIRLVSSAKSWLCHPGVDRRAAILPSDAPPEVTRVSPLESSIRYLTHLREAWDHAHPDAPFVEQDVTVTIPASFDPAARELTAEAARAAGYTRMTLLEEPQAALYSWIQKSEGGWRKQVKVGDLILCVDVGGGTTDLSLIAVVERDGNLELHRVAVGEHILLGGDNMDLALAHVVARKLAQQGTQADPWQLRALTYACRSAKETLLSDPTTDAVPLVVPSRGSKLIGGSIRTELTRAELTQTILEGFFPQVDAAARPMTRARVGLTQLGLPYAQDAGITRHLAAFLGRQVAALDALEGVQHTLPAGATFLHPTAVLFNGGVFKSSLLTQRVLDTLNGWLAAEGAPPARLLEGADLDLAVARGAAYYGYVKRGRGVRIRGGTARAYYVAIESAMPAVPGLEPPVQALCVAPFGMEEGTSAALPPQEFGLVVGEPVHFRFFGSSVRRQDEVGTLLDFWSPDELQELEEIQATLPAEGRTVGEIVPVRLHARVTEAGTLELEAIPSGTDERWKVEFDVRGTA
;
A
#
# COMPACT_ATOMS: atom_id res chain seq x y z
N VAL A 1 -16.72 26.46 -11.38
CA VAL A 1 -16.90 25.01 -11.40
C VAL A 1 -17.68 24.69 -10.15
N SER A 2 -18.85 24.04 -10.26
CA SER A 2 -19.63 23.58 -9.10
C SER A 2 -18.83 22.54 -8.33
N ASP A 3 -18.92 22.56 -6.99
CA ASP A 3 -18.32 21.52 -6.16
C ASP A 3 -18.88 20.14 -6.53
N PRO A 4 -18.05 19.10 -6.61
CA PRO A 4 -18.50 17.74 -6.90
C PRO A 4 -19.54 17.28 -5.89
N ARG A 5 -20.60 16.64 -6.37
CA ARG A 5 -21.65 16.11 -5.50
C ARG A 5 -21.13 14.98 -4.62
N TYR A 6 -20.31 14.09 -5.19
CA TYR A 6 -19.83 12.92 -4.49
C TYR A 6 -18.35 13.01 -4.17
N SER A 7 -17.98 12.46 -3.00
CA SER A 7 -16.61 12.09 -2.66
C SER A 7 -16.50 10.58 -2.77
N ILE A 8 -15.74 10.11 -3.75
CA ILE A 8 -15.57 8.68 -4.04
C ILE A 8 -14.27 8.19 -3.43
N GLY A 9 -14.32 7.04 -2.77
CA GLY A 9 -13.16 6.32 -2.25
C GLY A 9 -13.01 4.97 -2.93
N ILE A 10 -11.81 4.69 -3.42
CA ILE A 10 -11.47 3.44 -4.07
C ILE A 10 -10.35 2.75 -3.31
N ASP A 11 -10.64 1.53 -2.89
CA ASP A 11 -9.63 0.56 -2.49
C ASP A 11 -9.18 -0.22 -3.71
N LEU A 12 -7.92 0.01 -4.14
CA LEU A 12 -7.27 -0.79 -5.18
C LEU A 12 -6.46 -1.90 -4.50
N GLY A 13 -7.13 -2.89 -3.93
CA GLY A 13 -6.50 -3.97 -3.18
C GLY A 13 -5.80 -5.03 -4.03
N THR A 14 -4.87 -5.77 -3.44
CA THR A 14 -4.15 -6.87 -4.12
C THR A 14 -5.09 -8.01 -4.52
N THR A 15 -6.11 -8.29 -3.71
CA THR A 15 -7.06 -9.38 -3.93
C THR A 15 -8.44 -8.92 -4.35
N HIS A 16 -8.88 -7.77 -3.88
CA HIS A 16 -10.19 -7.18 -4.20
C HIS A 16 -10.08 -5.67 -4.30
N CYS A 17 -10.88 -5.08 -5.19
CA CYS A 17 -11.14 -3.66 -5.23
C CYS A 17 -12.55 -3.38 -4.67
N ALA A 18 -12.72 -2.21 -4.05
CA ALA A 18 -14.00 -1.74 -3.56
C ALA A 18 -14.20 -0.25 -3.89
N LEU A 19 -15.44 0.18 -4.02
CA LEU A 19 -15.81 1.58 -4.22
C LEU A 19 -16.87 2.00 -3.22
N SER A 20 -16.56 3.01 -2.42
CA SER A 20 -17.49 3.67 -1.52
C SER A 20 -17.63 5.15 -1.90
N TYR A 21 -18.70 5.80 -1.47
CA TYR A 21 -18.89 7.23 -1.74
C TYR A 21 -19.70 7.91 -0.65
N VAL A 22 -19.45 9.21 -0.48
CA VAL A 22 -20.24 10.11 0.37
C VAL A 22 -21.03 11.06 -0.52
N ASP A 23 -22.34 11.13 -0.34
CA ASP A 23 -23.17 12.16 -0.97
C ASP A 23 -23.10 13.44 -0.13
N SER A 24 -22.36 14.43 -0.62
CA SER A 24 -22.16 15.70 0.08
C SER A 24 -23.45 16.53 0.18
N ALA A 25 -24.41 16.33 -0.74
CA ALA A 25 -25.69 17.03 -0.72
C ALA A 25 -26.66 16.45 0.33
N ALA A 26 -26.50 15.15 0.66
CA ALA A 26 -27.31 14.46 1.67
C ALA A 26 -26.64 14.41 3.05
N SER A 27 -25.43 14.99 3.20
CA SER A 27 -24.65 14.99 4.44
C SER A 27 -24.71 16.36 5.12
N ASP A 28 -24.93 16.41 6.43
CA ASP A 28 -25.11 17.64 7.23
C ASP A 28 -24.08 17.81 8.36
N GLY A 29 -22.87 17.35 8.18
CA GLY A 29 -21.77 17.54 9.14
C GLY A 29 -21.71 16.51 10.29
N GLU A 30 -22.82 16.18 10.92
CA GLU A 30 -22.91 15.13 11.95
C GLU A 30 -23.35 13.80 11.35
N LYS A 31 -24.27 13.83 10.38
CA LYS A 31 -24.79 12.64 9.72
C LYS A 31 -24.28 12.55 8.30
N ILE A 32 -23.43 11.56 8.06
CA ILE A 32 -22.77 11.35 6.77
C ILE A 32 -23.49 10.29 5.96
N ALA A 33 -23.99 10.67 4.80
CA ALA A 33 -24.63 9.76 3.84
C ALA A 33 -23.54 9.02 3.04
N GLN A 34 -23.05 7.92 3.62
CA GLN A 34 -22.03 7.08 3.01
C GLN A 34 -22.61 5.77 2.50
N HIS A 35 -22.19 5.39 1.30
CA HIS A 35 -22.67 4.22 0.59
C HIS A 35 -21.52 3.41 0.01
N VAL A 36 -21.77 2.14 -0.28
CA VAL A 36 -20.91 1.27 -1.08
C VAL A 36 -21.58 1.07 -2.43
N LEU A 37 -20.82 1.14 -3.52
CA LEU A 37 -21.34 0.84 -4.85
C LEU A 37 -21.27 -0.67 -5.09
N PRO A 38 -22.40 -1.35 -5.30
CA PRO A 38 -22.39 -2.73 -5.80
C PRO A 38 -21.87 -2.74 -7.24
N ILE A 39 -20.70 -3.35 -7.45
CA ILE A 39 -19.99 -3.35 -8.73
C ILE A 39 -20.54 -4.47 -9.60
N THR A 40 -21.19 -4.09 -10.70
CA THR A 40 -21.67 -5.05 -11.70
C THR A 40 -20.49 -5.68 -12.42
N GLN A 41 -20.43 -7.00 -12.44
CA GLN A 41 -19.34 -7.78 -13.01
C GLN A 41 -19.82 -9.12 -13.58
N LEU A 42 -19.03 -9.70 -14.44
CA LEU A 42 -19.27 -11.07 -14.90
C LEU A 42 -18.88 -12.08 -13.83
N THR A 43 -19.74 -13.05 -13.57
CA THR A 43 -19.49 -14.20 -12.69
C THR A 43 -19.28 -15.50 -13.46
N ALA A 44 -19.83 -15.56 -14.68
CA ALA A 44 -19.64 -16.61 -15.68
C ALA A 44 -19.83 -16.01 -17.08
N PRO A 45 -19.53 -16.72 -18.18
CA PRO A 45 -19.81 -16.25 -19.53
C PRO A 45 -21.25 -15.78 -19.70
N GLY A 46 -21.45 -14.49 -20.01
CA GLY A 46 -22.76 -13.86 -20.17
C GLY A 46 -23.60 -13.70 -18.89
N ALA A 47 -23.11 -14.11 -17.72
CA ALA A 47 -23.81 -13.99 -16.44
C ALA A 47 -23.28 -12.79 -15.64
N LEU A 48 -24.18 -11.88 -15.28
CA LEU A 48 -23.87 -10.64 -14.53
C LEU A 48 -24.41 -10.72 -13.11
N GLU A 49 -23.61 -10.24 -12.18
CA GLU A 49 -24.00 -9.96 -10.79
C GLU A 49 -23.41 -8.63 -10.33
N SER A 50 -24.06 -8.00 -9.35
CA SER A 50 -23.52 -6.83 -8.64
C SER A 50 -23.07 -7.24 -7.26
N ARG A 51 -21.82 -6.97 -6.90
CA ARG A 51 -21.21 -7.33 -5.61
C ARG A 51 -20.44 -6.14 -5.05
N ASP A 52 -20.33 -6.03 -3.74
CA ASP A 52 -19.61 -4.94 -3.07
C ASP A 52 -18.09 -4.97 -3.34
N LEU A 53 -17.57 -6.14 -3.71
CA LEU A 53 -16.17 -6.37 -4.01
C LEU A 53 -15.97 -6.83 -5.46
N LEU A 54 -14.95 -6.27 -6.11
CA LEU A 54 -14.45 -6.71 -7.40
C LEU A 54 -13.13 -7.45 -7.18
N PRO A 55 -13.06 -8.78 -7.38
CA PRO A 55 -11.80 -9.50 -7.30
C PRO A 55 -10.73 -8.91 -8.24
N SER A 56 -9.53 -8.62 -7.74
CA SER A 56 -8.40 -8.04 -8.48
C SER A 56 -7.71 -9.09 -9.36
N PHE A 57 -8.48 -9.69 -10.24
CA PHE A 57 -8.07 -10.70 -11.19
C PHE A 57 -8.41 -10.27 -12.61
N LEU A 58 -7.52 -10.58 -13.55
CA LEU A 58 -7.72 -10.35 -14.98
C LEU A 58 -7.52 -11.68 -15.72
N TYR A 59 -8.48 -12.08 -16.53
CA TYR A 59 -8.42 -13.27 -17.36
C TYR A 59 -8.30 -12.89 -18.82
N LEU A 60 -7.32 -13.48 -19.50
CA LEU A 60 -6.99 -13.25 -20.90
C LEU A 60 -7.40 -14.49 -21.71
N PRO A 61 -8.66 -14.62 -22.15
CA PRO A 61 -9.15 -15.81 -22.82
C PRO A 61 -8.45 -16.04 -24.16
N HIS A 62 -8.37 -17.30 -24.60
CA HIS A 62 -8.00 -17.58 -25.96
C HIS A 62 -9.16 -17.20 -26.90
N PRO A 63 -8.91 -16.69 -28.14
CA PRO A 63 -9.97 -16.26 -29.05
C PRO A 63 -11.02 -17.33 -29.34
N SER A 64 -10.68 -18.63 -29.27
CA SER A 64 -11.60 -19.74 -29.48
C SER A 64 -12.29 -20.27 -28.22
N GLU A 65 -12.02 -19.67 -27.06
CA GLU A 65 -12.50 -20.16 -25.74
C GLU A 65 -13.91 -19.66 -25.41
N LEU A 66 -14.21 -18.45 -25.83
CA LEU A 66 -15.46 -17.76 -25.54
C LEU A 66 -16.19 -17.38 -26.82
N THR A 67 -17.51 -17.30 -26.73
CA THR A 67 -18.37 -16.89 -27.85
C THR A 67 -18.68 -15.41 -27.79
N GLN A 68 -19.19 -14.85 -28.89
CA GLN A 68 -19.63 -13.48 -28.96
C GLN A 68 -20.73 -13.23 -27.92
N GLY A 69 -20.54 -12.20 -27.05
CA GLY A 69 -21.47 -11.85 -25.97
C GLY A 69 -21.09 -12.37 -24.60
N ASP A 70 -20.21 -13.39 -24.50
CA ASP A 70 -19.79 -13.96 -23.21
C ASP A 70 -19.09 -12.95 -22.28
N LEU A 71 -18.47 -11.91 -22.85
CA LEU A 71 -17.78 -10.83 -22.13
C LEU A 71 -18.56 -9.51 -22.14
N THR A 72 -19.83 -9.52 -22.53
CA THR A 72 -20.67 -8.31 -22.60
C THR A 72 -20.99 -7.80 -21.20
N LEU A 73 -20.81 -6.49 -21.01
CA LEU A 73 -21.21 -5.73 -19.83
C LEU A 73 -22.28 -4.70 -20.25
N PRO A 74 -23.10 -4.18 -19.33
CA PRO A 74 -24.17 -3.21 -19.66
C PRO A 74 -23.70 -1.97 -20.41
N TRP A 75 -22.45 -1.60 -20.27
CA TRP A 75 -21.84 -0.41 -20.87
C TRP A 75 -20.89 -0.72 -22.05
N THR A 76 -20.59 -1.98 -22.32
CA THR A 76 -19.73 -2.36 -23.44
C THR A 76 -20.07 -3.74 -23.98
N ALA A 77 -20.22 -3.84 -25.30
CA ALA A 77 -20.55 -5.07 -26.00
C ALA A 77 -19.31 -5.89 -26.43
N SER A 78 -18.13 -5.25 -26.48
CA SER A 78 -16.92 -5.90 -26.99
C SER A 78 -15.76 -5.69 -26.03
N ARG A 79 -15.40 -6.76 -25.34
CA ARG A 79 -14.14 -6.90 -24.56
C ARG A 79 -13.44 -8.17 -24.95
N ASP A 80 -12.12 -8.17 -24.82
CA ASP A 80 -11.25 -9.34 -25.06
C ASP A 80 -10.65 -9.89 -23.75
N PHE A 81 -11.12 -9.40 -22.61
CA PHE A 81 -10.69 -9.82 -21.27
C PHE A 81 -11.85 -9.77 -20.27
N ALA A 82 -11.73 -10.53 -19.19
CA ALA A 82 -12.62 -10.43 -18.05
C ALA A 82 -11.87 -9.89 -16.82
N VAL A 83 -12.56 -9.11 -15.98
CA VAL A 83 -12.12 -8.64 -14.68
C VAL A 83 -13.06 -9.16 -13.61
N GLY A 84 -12.59 -9.40 -12.40
CA GLY A 84 -13.42 -9.75 -11.27
C GLY A 84 -13.68 -11.23 -11.10
N GLU A 85 -14.91 -11.61 -10.73
CA GLU A 85 -15.27 -12.97 -10.31
C GLU A 85 -15.11 -14.01 -11.45
N MET A 86 -15.53 -13.67 -12.66
CA MET A 86 -15.33 -14.57 -13.81
C MET A 86 -13.83 -14.80 -14.06
N ALA A 87 -13.00 -13.76 -13.95
CA ALA A 87 -11.56 -13.89 -14.10
C ALA A 87 -10.98 -14.84 -13.04
N ARG A 88 -11.40 -14.69 -11.79
CA ARG A 88 -10.98 -15.54 -10.67
C ARG A 88 -11.38 -17.00 -10.89
N SER A 89 -12.65 -17.25 -11.17
CA SER A 89 -13.21 -18.60 -11.31
C SER A 89 -12.67 -19.34 -12.52
N ARG A 90 -12.58 -18.67 -13.68
CA ARG A 90 -11.99 -19.25 -14.91
C ARG A 90 -10.49 -19.49 -14.76
N GLY A 91 -9.80 -18.53 -14.18
CA GLY A 91 -8.36 -18.60 -13.96
C GLY A 91 -7.94 -19.75 -13.05
N ALA A 92 -8.78 -20.15 -12.09
CA ALA A 92 -8.53 -21.35 -11.29
C ALA A 92 -8.38 -22.62 -12.15
N GLY A 93 -9.14 -22.71 -13.25
CA GLY A 93 -9.03 -23.82 -14.22
C GLY A 93 -7.94 -23.63 -15.27
N THR A 94 -7.51 -22.40 -15.57
CA THR A 94 -6.51 -22.07 -16.59
C THR A 94 -5.53 -21.02 -16.11
N PRO A 95 -4.69 -21.33 -15.09
CA PRO A 95 -3.82 -20.36 -14.41
C PRO A 95 -2.82 -19.63 -15.33
N ILE A 96 -2.44 -20.24 -16.48
CA ILE A 96 -1.54 -19.61 -17.45
C ILE A 96 -2.13 -18.38 -18.15
N ARG A 97 -3.44 -18.14 -18.03
CA ARG A 97 -4.16 -16.99 -18.60
C ARG A 97 -4.70 -16.05 -17.54
N LEU A 98 -4.39 -16.31 -16.26
CA LEU A 98 -4.83 -15.54 -15.13
C LEU A 98 -3.73 -14.58 -14.67
N VAL A 99 -4.04 -13.30 -14.67
CA VAL A 99 -3.26 -12.28 -13.96
C VAL A 99 -3.81 -12.14 -12.54
N SER A 100 -2.96 -12.36 -11.57
CA SER A 100 -3.21 -12.16 -10.14
C SER A 100 -2.08 -11.34 -9.53
N SER A 101 -2.32 -10.73 -8.36
CA SER A 101 -1.32 -9.97 -7.60
C SER A 101 -0.63 -8.86 -8.42
N ALA A 102 -1.34 -8.26 -9.40
CA ALA A 102 -0.79 -7.22 -10.27
C ALA A 102 -0.27 -6.02 -9.48
N LYS A 103 -0.92 -5.67 -8.35
CA LYS A 103 -0.48 -4.62 -7.44
C LYS A 103 0.91 -4.92 -6.83
N SER A 104 1.17 -6.17 -6.44
CA SER A 104 2.48 -6.59 -5.94
C SER A 104 3.58 -6.48 -7.01
N TRP A 105 3.24 -6.81 -8.28
CA TRP A 105 4.15 -6.62 -9.40
C TRP A 105 4.39 -5.14 -9.73
N LEU A 106 3.41 -4.27 -9.46
CA LEU A 106 3.55 -2.82 -9.63
C LEU A 106 4.58 -2.23 -8.65
N CYS A 107 4.84 -2.89 -7.51
CA CYS A 107 5.85 -2.48 -6.53
C CYS A 107 7.22 -3.12 -6.76
N HIS A 108 7.36 -4.07 -7.69
CA HIS A 108 8.58 -4.84 -7.85
C HIS A 108 9.70 -4.01 -8.50
N PRO A 109 10.78 -3.64 -7.78
CA PRO A 109 11.81 -2.74 -8.33
C PRO A 109 12.68 -3.40 -9.41
N GLY A 110 12.77 -4.74 -9.42
CA GLY A 110 13.63 -5.50 -10.34
C GLY A 110 13.01 -5.83 -11.71
N VAL A 111 11.83 -5.27 -12.05
CA VAL A 111 11.15 -5.53 -13.33
C VAL A 111 10.71 -4.23 -14.00
N ASP A 112 10.61 -4.25 -15.32
CA ASP A 112 9.91 -3.19 -16.03
C ASP A 112 8.39 -3.33 -15.82
N ARG A 113 7.84 -2.46 -14.98
CA ARG A 113 6.43 -2.46 -14.55
C ARG A 113 5.47 -2.05 -15.68
N ARG A 114 5.99 -1.51 -16.79
CA ARG A 114 5.26 -1.16 -18.02
C ARG A 114 5.35 -2.25 -19.09
N ALA A 115 6.27 -3.20 -18.96
CA ALA A 115 6.41 -4.31 -19.89
C ALA A 115 5.33 -5.37 -19.70
N ALA A 116 4.94 -6.04 -20.77
CA ALA A 116 3.93 -7.11 -20.76
C ALA A 116 4.51 -8.42 -20.17
N ILE A 117 4.55 -8.49 -18.83
CA ILE A 117 5.17 -9.58 -18.07
C ILE A 117 4.16 -10.54 -17.42
N LEU A 118 2.87 -10.17 -17.37
CA LEU A 118 1.82 -10.94 -16.67
C LEU A 118 0.86 -11.64 -17.64
N PRO A 119 0.47 -12.89 -17.38
CA PRO A 119 0.93 -13.78 -16.30
C PRO A 119 2.41 -14.14 -16.42
N SER A 120 3.17 -14.14 -15.30
CA SER A 120 4.63 -14.31 -15.30
C SER A 120 5.09 -15.67 -15.84
N ASP A 121 4.35 -16.73 -15.50
CA ASP A 121 4.65 -18.12 -15.88
C ASP A 121 3.96 -18.57 -17.18
N ALA A 122 3.34 -17.64 -17.92
CA ALA A 122 2.67 -17.98 -19.15
C ALA A 122 3.67 -18.37 -20.25
N PRO A 123 3.37 -19.40 -21.08
CA PRO A 123 4.19 -19.70 -22.23
C PRO A 123 4.13 -18.56 -23.28
N PRO A 124 5.11 -18.49 -24.20
CA PRO A 124 5.26 -17.35 -25.12
C PRO A 124 4.04 -17.04 -26.00
N GLU A 125 3.23 -18.05 -26.30
CA GLU A 125 2.01 -17.92 -27.13
C GLU A 125 0.83 -17.29 -26.36
N VAL A 126 0.91 -17.13 -25.05
CA VAL A 126 -0.14 -16.50 -24.26
C VAL A 126 0.07 -14.98 -24.26
N THR A 127 -0.98 -14.25 -24.62
CA THR A 127 -1.00 -12.79 -24.52
C THR A 127 -0.71 -12.35 -23.08
N ARG A 128 0.19 -11.39 -22.94
CA ARG A 128 0.56 -10.82 -21.64
C ARG A 128 0.18 -9.36 -21.57
N VAL A 129 0.06 -8.85 -20.35
CA VAL A 129 -0.17 -7.45 -20.04
C VAL A 129 0.86 -6.97 -19.00
N SER A 130 1.00 -5.67 -18.87
CA SER A 130 1.85 -5.10 -17.82
C SER A 130 1.11 -5.02 -16.48
N PRO A 131 1.84 -4.91 -15.33
CA PRO A 131 1.25 -4.55 -14.05
C PRO A 131 0.45 -3.24 -14.10
N LEU A 132 0.98 -2.24 -14.80
CA LEU A 132 0.32 -0.96 -15.04
C LEU A 132 -1.00 -1.14 -15.79
N GLU A 133 -1.00 -1.84 -16.91
CA GLU A 133 -2.20 -2.11 -17.72
C GLU A 133 -3.27 -2.88 -16.93
N SER A 134 -2.86 -3.81 -16.09
CA SER A 134 -3.79 -4.55 -15.22
C SER A 134 -4.51 -3.60 -14.26
N SER A 135 -3.78 -2.68 -13.65
CA SER A 135 -4.34 -1.64 -12.75
C SER A 135 -5.28 -0.70 -13.49
N ILE A 136 -4.93 -0.28 -14.71
CA ILE A 136 -5.79 0.52 -15.58
C ILE A 136 -7.12 -0.19 -15.83
N ARG A 137 -7.10 -1.49 -16.12
CA ARG A 137 -8.31 -2.27 -16.40
C ARG A 137 -9.22 -2.42 -15.19
N TYR A 138 -8.67 -2.59 -13.98
CA TYR A 138 -9.46 -2.60 -12.75
C TYR A 138 -10.11 -1.24 -12.50
N LEU A 139 -9.35 -0.17 -12.57
CA LEU A 139 -9.84 1.20 -12.34
C LEU A 139 -10.86 1.63 -13.41
N THR A 140 -10.63 1.27 -14.68
CA THR A 140 -11.59 1.51 -15.76
C THR A 140 -12.92 0.82 -15.49
N HIS A 141 -12.90 -0.44 -15.03
CA HIS A 141 -14.11 -1.18 -14.70
C HIS A 141 -14.91 -0.51 -13.57
N LEU A 142 -14.23 -0.02 -12.52
CA LEU A 142 -14.87 0.71 -11.42
C LEU A 142 -15.51 2.01 -11.89
N ARG A 143 -14.83 2.79 -12.73
CA ARG A 143 -15.36 4.01 -13.32
C ARG A 143 -16.60 3.74 -14.17
N GLU A 144 -16.53 2.75 -15.05
CA GLU A 144 -17.65 2.38 -15.94
C GLU A 144 -18.85 1.87 -15.15
N ALA A 145 -18.61 1.10 -14.07
CA ALA A 145 -19.68 0.66 -13.18
C ALA A 145 -20.36 1.85 -12.46
N TRP A 146 -19.56 2.85 -12.05
CA TRP A 146 -20.09 4.10 -11.50
C TRP A 146 -20.94 4.87 -12.50
N ASP A 147 -20.41 5.12 -13.69
CA ASP A 147 -21.11 5.89 -14.74
C ASP A 147 -22.42 5.22 -15.17
N HIS A 148 -22.44 3.87 -15.15
CA HIS A 148 -23.67 3.11 -15.40
C HIS A 148 -24.70 3.26 -14.27
N ALA A 149 -24.25 3.27 -13.01
CA ALA A 149 -25.13 3.39 -11.83
C ALA A 149 -25.58 4.84 -11.58
N HIS A 150 -24.78 5.84 -11.98
CA HIS A 150 -25.01 7.26 -11.74
C HIS A 150 -24.91 8.08 -13.04
N PRO A 151 -25.81 7.88 -14.01
CA PRO A 151 -25.73 8.54 -15.31
C PRO A 151 -25.82 10.08 -15.22
N ASP A 152 -26.47 10.61 -14.17
CA ASP A 152 -26.61 12.04 -13.93
C ASP A 152 -25.42 12.66 -13.16
N ALA A 153 -24.42 11.88 -12.78
CA ALA A 153 -23.25 12.31 -12.03
C ALA A 153 -21.98 11.59 -12.50
N PRO A 154 -21.47 11.96 -13.69
CA PRO A 154 -20.31 11.30 -14.29
C PRO A 154 -19.11 11.22 -13.35
N PHE A 155 -18.40 10.11 -13.37
CA PHE A 155 -17.24 9.85 -12.51
C PHE A 155 -16.16 10.93 -12.63
N VAL A 156 -15.91 11.38 -13.85
CA VAL A 156 -14.87 12.39 -14.15
C VAL A 156 -15.12 13.76 -13.50
N GLU A 157 -16.34 14.02 -13.05
CA GLU A 157 -16.72 15.26 -12.36
C GLU A 157 -16.62 15.14 -10.83
N GLN A 158 -16.38 13.93 -10.29
CA GLN A 158 -16.36 13.68 -8.86
C GLN A 158 -14.95 13.78 -8.29
N ASP A 159 -14.83 14.09 -6.99
CA ASP A 159 -13.56 13.97 -6.28
C ASP A 159 -13.32 12.51 -5.91
N VAL A 160 -12.18 11.97 -6.32
CA VAL A 160 -11.84 10.56 -6.14
C VAL A 160 -10.58 10.42 -5.27
N THR A 161 -10.66 9.58 -4.26
CA THR A 161 -9.51 9.18 -3.45
C THR A 161 -9.20 7.71 -3.73
N VAL A 162 -8.01 7.43 -4.26
CA VAL A 162 -7.51 6.06 -4.50
C VAL A 162 -6.52 5.71 -3.41
N THR A 163 -6.65 4.52 -2.82
CA THR A 163 -5.74 4.11 -1.76
C THR A 163 -4.53 3.35 -2.27
N ILE A 164 -3.45 3.51 -1.53
CA ILE A 164 -2.16 2.84 -1.75
C ILE A 164 -1.60 2.36 -0.40
N PRO A 165 -0.80 1.29 -0.37
CA PRO A 165 -0.03 0.93 0.81
C PRO A 165 0.87 2.09 1.26
N ALA A 166 1.00 2.27 2.57
CA ALA A 166 1.90 3.29 3.12
C ALA A 166 3.37 3.06 2.72
N SER A 167 3.72 1.81 2.50
CA SER A 167 5.05 1.31 2.15
C SER A 167 5.41 1.39 0.66
N PHE A 168 4.50 1.89 -0.21
CA PHE A 168 4.80 2.03 -1.64
C PHE A 168 5.95 3.00 -1.89
N ASP A 169 6.90 2.59 -2.75
CA ASP A 169 7.95 3.45 -3.27
C ASP A 169 7.37 4.56 -4.19
N PRO A 170 8.10 5.66 -4.45
CA PRO A 170 7.63 6.75 -5.30
C PRO A 170 7.21 6.27 -6.69
N ALA A 171 7.92 5.31 -7.27
CA ALA A 171 7.61 4.78 -8.58
C ALA A 171 6.28 4.02 -8.59
N ALA A 172 5.98 3.20 -7.57
CA ALA A 172 4.70 2.51 -7.46
C ALA A 172 3.54 3.49 -7.24
N ARG A 173 3.77 4.57 -6.46
CA ARG A 173 2.80 5.66 -6.25
C ARG A 173 2.48 6.36 -7.56
N GLU A 174 3.52 6.78 -8.30
CA GLU A 174 3.34 7.45 -9.60
C GLU A 174 2.68 6.53 -10.63
N LEU A 175 3.06 5.26 -10.70
CA LEU A 175 2.41 4.27 -11.58
C LEU A 175 0.94 4.05 -11.22
N THR A 176 0.59 4.08 -9.93
CA THR A 176 -0.82 4.02 -9.51
C THR A 176 -1.57 5.28 -9.92
N ALA A 177 -0.96 6.46 -9.77
CA ALA A 177 -1.53 7.71 -10.23
C ALA A 177 -1.67 7.75 -11.77
N GLU A 178 -0.68 7.24 -12.51
CA GLU A 178 -0.73 7.10 -13.96
C GLU A 178 -1.85 6.16 -14.40
N ALA A 179 -2.00 5.00 -13.73
CA ALA A 179 -3.10 4.08 -13.99
C ALA A 179 -4.47 4.74 -13.79
N ALA A 180 -4.62 5.50 -12.72
CA ALA A 180 -5.85 6.23 -12.43
C ALA A 180 -6.14 7.31 -13.49
N ARG A 181 -5.13 8.11 -13.86
CA ARG A 181 -5.27 9.12 -14.93
C ARG A 181 -5.63 8.47 -16.27
N ALA A 182 -4.96 7.35 -16.64
CA ALA A 182 -5.26 6.60 -17.85
C ALA A 182 -6.67 5.99 -17.84
N ALA A 183 -7.19 5.61 -16.67
CA ALA A 183 -8.56 5.16 -16.48
C ALA A 183 -9.59 6.32 -16.49
N GLY A 184 -9.16 7.60 -16.62
CA GLY A 184 -10.03 8.78 -16.70
C GLY A 184 -10.33 9.45 -15.35
N TYR A 185 -9.51 9.23 -14.33
CA TYR A 185 -9.64 9.86 -13.01
C TYR A 185 -9.04 11.27 -13.04
N THR A 186 -9.83 12.28 -13.35
CA THR A 186 -9.36 13.66 -13.56
C THR A 186 -9.12 14.42 -12.26
N ARG A 187 -9.88 14.11 -11.21
CA ARG A 187 -9.84 14.78 -9.89
C ARG A 187 -9.48 13.76 -8.82
N MET A 188 -8.24 13.24 -8.87
CA MET A 188 -7.79 12.13 -8.04
C MET A 188 -6.78 12.59 -6.99
N THR A 189 -6.90 12.02 -5.80
CA THR A 189 -5.93 12.10 -4.69
C THR A 189 -5.52 10.69 -4.29
N LEU A 190 -4.26 10.49 -3.91
CA LEU A 190 -3.81 9.25 -3.29
C LEU A 190 -3.89 9.37 -1.76
N LEU A 191 -4.28 8.28 -1.10
CA LEU A 191 -4.35 8.17 0.36
C LEU A 191 -3.76 6.83 0.81
N GLU A 192 -3.04 6.82 1.91
CA GLU A 192 -2.51 5.57 2.47
C GLU A 192 -3.60 4.70 3.10
N GLU A 193 -3.53 3.39 2.86
CA GLU A 193 -4.49 2.40 3.38
C GLU A 193 -4.66 2.45 4.91
N PRO A 194 -3.59 2.56 5.74
CA PRO A 194 -3.76 2.70 7.19
C PRO A 194 -4.49 3.98 7.60
N GLN A 195 -4.24 5.09 6.91
CA GLN A 195 -4.97 6.33 7.14
C GLN A 195 -6.45 6.16 6.76
N ALA A 196 -6.72 5.56 5.61
CA ALA A 196 -8.09 5.26 5.18
C ALA A 196 -8.83 4.38 6.20
N ALA A 197 -8.20 3.29 6.68
CA ALA A 197 -8.79 2.43 7.70
C ALA A 197 -9.14 3.21 8.98
N LEU A 198 -8.27 4.11 9.41
CA LEU A 198 -8.51 4.94 10.59
C LEU A 198 -9.61 5.99 10.33
N TYR A 199 -9.68 6.59 9.15
CA TYR A 199 -10.79 7.48 8.77
C TYR A 199 -12.14 6.74 8.78
N SER A 200 -12.18 5.49 8.33
CA SER A 200 -13.38 4.65 8.40
C SER A 200 -13.81 4.39 9.85
N TRP A 201 -12.85 4.08 10.73
CA TRP A 201 -13.12 3.88 12.15
C TRP A 201 -13.64 5.16 12.82
N ILE A 202 -13.06 6.32 12.53
CA ILE A 202 -13.52 7.63 13.02
C ILE A 202 -14.95 7.89 12.57
N GLN A 203 -15.23 7.73 11.30
CA GLN A 203 -16.56 7.97 10.72
C GLN A 203 -17.61 7.04 11.35
N LYS A 204 -17.29 5.75 11.47
CA LYS A 204 -18.20 4.75 12.04
C LYS A 204 -18.49 4.97 13.53
N SER A 205 -17.59 5.61 14.25
CA SER A 205 -17.76 5.93 15.66
C SER A 205 -18.73 7.09 15.92
N GLU A 206 -19.24 7.76 14.87
CA GLU A 206 -20.19 8.90 14.95
C GLU A 206 -19.78 9.95 16.00
N GLY A 207 -18.52 10.31 16.03
CA GLY A 207 -17.92 11.22 17.03
C GLY A 207 -17.50 10.57 18.34
N GLY A 208 -17.86 9.32 18.57
CA GLY A 208 -17.50 8.56 19.78
C GLY A 208 -16.01 8.21 19.90
N TRP A 209 -15.24 8.33 18.81
CA TRP A 209 -13.80 8.06 18.81
C TRP A 209 -13.03 8.87 19.87
N ARG A 210 -13.44 10.13 20.12
CA ARG A 210 -12.85 10.99 21.15
C ARG A 210 -13.03 10.45 22.58
N LYS A 211 -13.96 9.54 22.80
CA LYS A 211 -14.16 8.82 24.07
C LYS A 211 -13.35 7.54 24.16
N GLN A 212 -12.96 7.02 23.00
CA GLN A 212 -12.22 5.76 22.89
C GLN A 212 -10.71 5.97 22.90
N VAL A 213 -10.22 7.15 22.49
CA VAL A 213 -8.81 7.50 22.51
C VAL A 213 -8.59 8.84 23.22
N LYS A 214 -7.41 9.03 23.80
CA LYS A 214 -7.00 10.22 24.53
C LYS A 214 -5.62 10.69 24.09
N VAL A 215 -5.29 11.93 24.41
CA VAL A 215 -3.93 12.47 24.19
C VAL A 215 -2.88 11.54 24.81
N GLY A 216 -1.84 11.25 24.05
CA GLY A 216 -0.79 10.32 24.43
C GLY A 216 -1.06 8.86 24.06
N ASP A 217 -2.24 8.52 23.52
CA ASP A 217 -2.46 7.18 22.96
C ASP A 217 -1.63 7.00 21.69
N LEU A 218 -1.10 5.77 21.54
CA LEU A 218 -0.44 5.29 20.34
C LEU A 218 -1.27 4.16 19.74
N ILE A 219 -1.76 4.38 18.53
CA ILE A 219 -2.55 3.41 17.78
C ILE A 219 -1.62 2.66 16.84
N LEU A 220 -1.50 1.35 17.03
CA LEU A 220 -0.85 0.45 16.10
C LEU A 220 -1.87 0.01 15.05
N CYS A 221 -1.67 0.36 13.80
CA CYS A 221 -2.43 -0.19 12.68
C CYS A 221 -1.69 -1.41 12.14
N VAL A 222 -2.36 -2.56 12.12
CA VAL A 222 -1.86 -3.82 11.56
C VAL A 222 -2.76 -4.20 10.40
N ASP A 223 -2.25 -4.05 9.19
CA ASP A 223 -2.96 -4.41 7.97
C ASP A 223 -2.34 -5.67 7.36
N VAL A 224 -3.11 -6.77 7.29
CA VAL A 224 -2.70 -8.00 6.62
C VAL A 224 -3.70 -8.33 5.53
N GLY A 225 -3.33 -7.92 4.34
CA GLY A 225 -4.10 -8.17 3.12
C GLY A 225 -3.82 -9.55 2.50
N GLY A 226 -4.20 -9.69 1.24
CA GLY A 226 -3.89 -10.91 0.48
C GLY A 226 -2.42 -11.03 0.11
N GLY A 227 -1.78 -9.94 -0.27
CA GLY A 227 -0.39 -9.94 -0.76
C GLY A 227 0.63 -9.32 0.19
N THR A 228 0.21 -8.44 1.09
CA THR A 228 1.11 -7.62 1.90
C THR A 228 0.71 -7.59 3.38
N THR A 229 1.70 -7.27 4.20
CA THR A 229 1.53 -6.87 5.60
C THR A 229 2.11 -5.47 5.75
N ASP A 230 1.28 -4.52 6.18
CA ASP A 230 1.65 -3.15 6.41
C ASP A 230 1.43 -2.79 7.90
N LEU A 231 2.43 -2.13 8.49
CA LEU A 231 2.44 -1.74 9.89
C LEU A 231 2.60 -0.22 9.98
N SER A 232 1.80 0.44 10.79
CA SER A 232 1.95 1.86 11.03
C SER A 232 1.55 2.25 12.45
N LEU A 233 2.12 3.37 12.93
CA LEU A 233 1.86 3.93 14.24
C LEU A 233 1.29 5.34 14.08
N ILE A 234 0.23 5.62 14.83
CA ILE A 234 -0.47 6.90 14.85
C ILE A 234 -0.61 7.36 16.30
N ALA A 235 -0.13 8.56 16.60
CA ALA A 235 -0.27 9.19 17.91
C ALA A 235 -1.53 10.04 17.97
N VAL A 236 -2.17 10.06 19.12
CA VAL A 236 -3.24 10.99 19.46
C VAL A 236 -2.63 12.17 20.20
N VAL A 237 -2.71 13.35 19.59
CA VAL A 237 -2.14 14.60 20.13
C VAL A 237 -3.24 15.62 20.37
N GLU A 238 -2.93 16.67 21.15
CA GLU A 238 -3.80 17.83 21.32
C GLU A 238 -3.19 19.03 20.58
N ARG A 239 -4.01 19.69 19.80
CA ARG A 239 -3.65 20.97 19.18
C ARG A 239 -4.83 21.93 19.23
N ASP A 240 -4.58 23.12 19.72
CA ASP A 240 -5.59 24.18 19.86
C ASP A 240 -6.88 23.70 20.59
N GLY A 241 -6.71 22.83 21.60
CA GLY A 241 -7.82 22.26 22.37
C GLY A 241 -8.59 21.13 21.69
N ASN A 242 -8.12 20.66 20.52
CA ASN A 242 -8.73 19.54 19.79
C ASN A 242 -7.81 18.32 19.73
N LEU A 243 -8.42 17.12 19.77
CA LEU A 243 -7.69 15.89 19.53
C LEU A 243 -7.40 15.77 18.02
N GLU A 244 -6.13 15.56 17.69
CA GLU A 244 -5.65 15.27 16.34
C GLU A 244 -4.91 13.94 16.30
N LEU A 245 -4.82 13.36 15.12
CA LEU A 245 -4.15 12.08 14.88
C LEU A 245 -2.93 12.32 14.00
N HIS A 246 -1.75 12.01 14.53
CA HIS A 246 -0.47 12.18 13.86
C HIS A 246 0.17 10.84 13.55
N ARG A 247 0.58 10.64 12.28
CA ARG A 247 1.36 9.46 11.90
C ARG A 247 2.77 9.56 12.48
N VAL A 248 3.16 8.55 13.27
CA VAL A 248 4.46 8.44 13.94
C VAL A 248 5.47 7.70 13.08
N ALA A 249 5.05 6.53 12.56
CA ALA A 249 5.93 5.65 11.82
C ALA A 249 5.17 4.78 10.83
N VAL A 250 5.87 4.37 9.79
CA VAL A 250 5.42 3.37 8.80
C VAL A 250 6.47 2.27 8.70
N GLY A 251 6.04 1.02 8.62
CA GLY A 251 6.90 -0.14 8.42
C GLY A 251 7.38 -0.28 6.99
N GLU A 252 8.29 -1.21 6.79
CA GLU A 252 8.75 -1.61 5.46
C GLU A 252 7.62 -2.28 4.66
N HIS A 253 7.75 -2.33 3.33
CA HIS A 253 6.84 -3.06 2.47
C HIS A 253 7.10 -4.57 2.59
N ILE A 254 6.22 -5.28 3.29
CA ILE A 254 6.36 -6.71 3.56
C ILE A 254 5.45 -7.48 2.60
N LEU A 255 6.03 -8.09 1.56
CA LEU A 255 5.31 -8.98 0.64
C LEU A 255 5.03 -10.32 1.34
N LEU A 256 4.04 -10.31 2.20
CA LEU A 256 3.61 -11.42 3.03
C LEU A 256 2.14 -11.22 3.41
N GLY A 257 1.28 -12.16 3.02
CA GLY A 257 -0.15 -12.04 3.26
C GLY A 257 -0.91 -13.35 3.06
N GLY A 258 -2.20 -13.25 2.83
CA GLY A 258 -3.09 -14.40 2.64
C GLY A 258 -2.68 -15.33 1.51
N ASP A 259 -2.12 -14.80 0.42
CA ASP A 259 -1.66 -15.60 -0.73
C ASP A 259 -0.49 -16.52 -0.36
N ASN A 260 0.42 -16.05 0.52
CA ASN A 260 1.50 -16.86 1.08
C ASN A 260 0.96 -18.00 1.97
N MET A 261 -0.10 -17.71 2.72
CA MET A 261 -0.78 -18.70 3.56
C MET A 261 -1.44 -19.77 2.69
N ASP A 262 -2.13 -19.37 1.61
CA ASP A 262 -2.75 -20.28 0.65
C ASP A 262 -1.72 -21.23 0.03
N LEU A 263 -0.59 -20.69 -0.40
CA LEU A 263 0.51 -21.46 -0.96
C LEU A 263 1.12 -22.44 0.06
N ALA A 264 1.32 -21.98 1.30
CA ALA A 264 1.84 -22.84 2.37
C ALA A 264 0.91 -24.02 2.65
N LEU A 265 -0.39 -23.78 2.72
CA LEU A 265 -1.41 -24.83 2.88
C LEU A 265 -1.43 -25.78 1.69
N ALA A 266 -1.31 -25.27 0.45
CA ALA A 266 -1.19 -26.11 -0.74
C ALA A 266 0.03 -27.03 -0.69
N HIS A 267 1.16 -26.57 -0.19
CA HIS A 267 2.34 -27.40 0.02
C HIS A 267 2.15 -28.46 1.13
N VAL A 268 1.38 -28.16 2.18
CA VAL A 268 1.02 -29.14 3.21
C VAL A 268 0.17 -30.25 2.58
N VAL A 269 -0.85 -29.88 1.83
CA VAL A 269 -1.73 -30.82 1.14
C VAL A 269 -0.96 -31.64 0.08
N ALA A 270 -0.08 -31.01 -0.69
CA ALA A 270 0.75 -31.69 -1.69
C ALA A 270 1.67 -32.73 -1.05
N ARG A 271 2.28 -32.43 0.12
CA ARG A 271 3.09 -33.41 0.88
C ARG A 271 2.23 -34.58 1.39
N LYS A 272 1.02 -34.33 1.86
CA LYS A 272 0.07 -35.36 2.28
C LYS A 272 -0.28 -36.29 1.11
N LEU A 273 -0.55 -35.73 -0.06
CA LEU A 273 -0.79 -36.50 -1.29
C LEU A 273 0.43 -37.32 -1.73
N ALA A 274 1.64 -36.76 -1.64
CA ALA A 274 2.88 -37.48 -1.95
C ALA A 274 3.12 -38.69 -1.02
N GLN A 275 2.80 -38.56 0.26
CA GLN A 275 2.84 -39.68 1.22
C GLN A 275 1.83 -40.79 0.86
N GLN A 276 0.74 -40.43 0.17
CA GLN A 276 -0.26 -41.36 -0.35
C GLN A 276 0.06 -41.87 -1.76
N GLY A 277 1.26 -41.56 -2.30
CA GLY A 277 1.73 -42.01 -3.59
C GLY A 277 1.30 -41.12 -4.78
N THR A 278 0.71 -39.97 -4.54
CA THR A 278 0.29 -39.02 -5.59
C THR A 278 1.13 -37.75 -5.55
N GLN A 279 1.99 -37.54 -6.54
CA GLN A 279 2.75 -36.29 -6.68
C GLN A 279 1.95 -35.26 -7.47
N ALA A 280 1.76 -34.08 -6.87
CA ALA A 280 1.15 -32.94 -7.54
C ALA A 280 2.19 -32.27 -8.47
N ASP A 281 1.83 -32.08 -9.74
CA ASP A 281 2.63 -31.28 -10.67
C ASP A 281 2.48 -29.76 -10.39
N PRO A 282 3.31 -28.88 -11.00
CA PRO A 282 3.22 -27.44 -10.77
C PRO A 282 1.86 -26.82 -11.10
N TRP A 283 1.13 -27.36 -12.07
CA TRP A 283 -0.22 -26.90 -12.41
C TRP A 283 -1.23 -27.31 -11.33
N GLN A 284 -1.12 -28.55 -10.84
CA GLN A 284 -1.96 -29.06 -9.75
C GLN A 284 -1.68 -28.32 -8.43
N LEU A 285 -0.42 -27.96 -8.16
CA LEU A 285 -0.06 -27.15 -7.00
C LEU A 285 -0.73 -25.77 -7.04
N ARG A 286 -0.79 -25.14 -8.22
CA ARG A 286 -1.53 -23.88 -8.39
C ARG A 286 -3.04 -24.07 -8.14
N ALA A 287 -3.62 -25.10 -8.70
CA ALA A 287 -5.04 -25.42 -8.46
C ALA A 287 -5.32 -25.71 -6.96
N LEU A 288 -4.40 -26.41 -6.28
CA LEU A 288 -4.44 -26.61 -4.84
C LEU A 288 -4.39 -25.29 -4.06
N THR A 289 -3.55 -24.33 -4.48
CA THR A 289 -3.46 -23.02 -3.84
C THR A 289 -4.80 -22.30 -3.83
N TYR A 290 -5.51 -22.28 -4.98
CA TYR A 290 -6.85 -21.69 -5.05
C TYR A 290 -7.89 -22.46 -4.24
N ALA A 291 -7.84 -23.80 -4.25
CA ALA A 291 -8.73 -24.61 -3.44
C ALA A 291 -8.48 -24.42 -1.93
N CYS A 292 -7.20 -24.30 -1.53
CA CYS A 292 -6.81 -24.02 -0.15
C CYS A 292 -7.25 -22.63 0.32
N ARG A 293 -7.32 -21.62 -0.54
CA ARG A 293 -7.88 -20.30 -0.20
C ARG A 293 -9.32 -20.44 0.33
N SER A 294 -10.21 -21.03 -0.46
CA SER A 294 -11.59 -21.19 -0.06
C SER A 294 -11.74 -22.09 1.18
N ALA A 295 -10.93 -23.14 1.26
CA ALA A 295 -10.93 -24.01 2.45
C ALA A 295 -10.44 -23.29 3.71
N LYS A 296 -9.39 -22.47 3.60
CA LYS A 296 -8.87 -21.61 4.67
C LYS A 296 -9.95 -20.66 5.18
N GLU A 297 -10.60 -19.95 4.28
CA GLU A 297 -11.65 -19.00 4.60
C GLU A 297 -12.82 -19.69 5.31
N THR A 298 -13.26 -20.86 4.83
CA THR A 298 -14.30 -21.65 5.48
C THR A 298 -13.90 -22.10 6.89
N LEU A 299 -12.70 -22.69 7.03
CA LEU A 299 -12.22 -23.17 8.33
C LEU A 299 -11.98 -22.04 9.33
N LEU A 300 -11.59 -20.86 8.91
CA LEU A 300 -11.36 -19.70 9.79
C LEU A 300 -12.68 -19.02 10.18
N SER A 301 -13.70 -19.05 9.34
CA SER A 301 -14.99 -18.41 9.59
C SER A 301 -15.96 -19.29 10.37
N ASP A 302 -15.92 -20.61 10.20
CA ASP A 302 -16.80 -21.57 10.87
C ASP A 302 -16.01 -22.46 11.85
N PRO A 303 -16.06 -22.18 13.16
CA PRO A 303 -15.33 -22.96 14.17
C PRO A 303 -15.84 -24.40 14.33
N THR A 304 -17.00 -24.75 13.77
CA THR A 304 -17.61 -26.09 13.87
C THR A 304 -17.13 -27.04 12.76
N THR A 305 -16.57 -26.52 11.68
CA THR A 305 -16.03 -27.33 10.57
C THR A 305 -14.62 -27.80 10.87
N ASP A 306 -14.40 -29.12 10.94
CA ASP A 306 -13.08 -29.70 11.22
C ASP A 306 -12.22 -29.95 9.99
N ALA A 307 -12.84 -30.14 8.83
CA ALA A 307 -12.15 -30.40 7.55
C ALA A 307 -12.99 -29.91 6.37
N VAL A 308 -12.31 -29.46 5.33
CA VAL A 308 -12.92 -29.06 4.05
C VAL A 308 -12.37 -29.95 2.92
N PRO A 309 -13.25 -30.63 2.13
CA PRO A 309 -12.82 -31.45 1.03
C PRO A 309 -12.22 -30.60 -0.10
N LEU A 310 -11.13 -31.08 -0.67
CA LEU A 310 -10.45 -30.48 -1.81
C LEU A 310 -10.50 -31.42 -3.02
N VAL A 311 -10.84 -30.88 -4.19
CA VAL A 311 -10.88 -31.62 -5.45
C VAL A 311 -10.01 -30.89 -6.46
N VAL A 312 -9.02 -31.61 -6.97
CA VAL A 312 -8.09 -31.09 -7.99
C VAL A 312 -8.21 -31.94 -9.24
N PRO A 313 -8.36 -31.32 -10.44
CA PRO A 313 -8.38 -32.07 -11.69
C PRO A 313 -7.07 -32.85 -11.92
N SER A 314 -7.14 -34.06 -12.38
CA SER A 314 -5.94 -34.81 -12.78
C SER A 314 -5.73 -34.66 -14.28
N ARG A 315 -4.46 -34.43 -14.69
CA ARG A 315 -4.03 -34.50 -16.09
C ARG A 315 -3.79 -35.97 -16.45
N GLY A 316 -4.64 -36.55 -17.26
CA GLY A 316 -4.43 -37.90 -17.76
C GLY A 316 -5.20 -38.15 -19.06
N SER A 317 -4.63 -38.96 -19.97
CA SER A 317 -5.19 -39.35 -21.27
C SER A 317 -6.37 -40.32 -21.16
N LYS A 318 -6.88 -40.58 -19.96
CA LYS A 318 -8.08 -41.42 -19.79
C LYS A 318 -9.32 -40.58 -20.05
N LEU A 319 -10.22 -41.10 -20.88
CA LEU A 319 -11.48 -40.49 -21.31
C LEU A 319 -12.41 -40.03 -20.15
N ILE A 320 -12.12 -40.42 -18.93
CA ILE A 320 -12.74 -39.97 -17.70
C ILE A 320 -11.62 -39.37 -16.88
N GLY A 321 -11.49 -38.05 -16.90
CA GLY A 321 -10.50 -37.30 -16.10
C GLY A 321 -10.66 -37.65 -14.63
N GLY A 322 -9.69 -38.35 -14.05
CA GLY A 322 -9.67 -38.61 -12.62
C GLY A 322 -9.56 -37.29 -11.85
N SER A 323 -10.22 -37.18 -10.73
CA SER A 323 -9.98 -36.07 -9.78
C SER A 323 -9.16 -36.58 -8.61
N ILE A 324 -8.16 -35.81 -8.20
CA ILE A 324 -7.47 -36.03 -6.93
C ILE A 324 -8.38 -35.48 -5.83
N ARG A 325 -8.78 -36.34 -4.89
CA ARG A 325 -9.60 -35.94 -3.76
C ARG A 325 -8.77 -36.01 -2.48
N THR A 326 -8.83 -34.95 -1.71
CA THR A 326 -8.17 -34.84 -0.41
C THR A 326 -8.99 -33.87 0.46
N GLU A 327 -8.44 -33.48 1.58
CA GLU A 327 -9.05 -32.48 2.45
C GLU A 327 -7.98 -31.63 3.11
N LEU A 328 -8.37 -30.44 3.56
CA LEU A 328 -7.61 -29.61 4.47
C LEU A 328 -8.30 -29.66 5.84
N THR A 329 -7.56 -30.09 6.85
CA THR A 329 -8.08 -30.17 8.24
C THR A 329 -7.79 -28.89 9.01
N ARG A 330 -8.59 -28.63 10.04
CA ARG A 330 -8.37 -27.53 10.99
C ARG A 330 -7.01 -27.65 11.68
N ALA A 331 -6.58 -28.87 12.03
CA ALA A 331 -5.27 -29.08 12.64
C ALA A 331 -4.13 -28.67 11.71
N GLU A 332 -4.18 -29.05 10.44
CA GLU A 332 -3.19 -28.67 9.42
C GLU A 332 -3.19 -27.16 9.21
N LEU A 333 -4.38 -26.53 9.16
CA LEU A 333 -4.52 -25.06 9.04
C LEU A 333 -3.91 -24.36 10.26
N THR A 334 -4.29 -24.76 11.49
CA THR A 334 -3.80 -24.16 12.73
C THR A 334 -2.29 -24.26 12.85
N GLN A 335 -1.71 -25.45 12.60
CA GLN A 335 -0.27 -25.65 12.62
C GLN A 335 0.44 -24.78 11.59
N THR A 336 -0.12 -24.64 10.39
CA THR A 336 0.52 -23.88 9.31
C THR A 336 0.37 -22.38 9.51
N ILE A 337 -0.83 -21.91 9.82
CA ILE A 337 -1.12 -20.47 9.89
C ILE A 337 -0.69 -19.89 11.24
N LEU A 338 -1.14 -20.44 12.36
CA LEU A 338 -0.81 -19.87 13.68
C LEU A 338 0.67 -20.02 14.03
N GLU A 339 1.25 -21.21 13.84
CA GLU A 339 2.63 -21.42 14.23
C GLU A 339 3.63 -21.02 13.14
N GLY A 340 3.20 -20.97 11.88
CA GLY A 340 4.04 -20.55 10.76
C GLY A 340 4.02 -19.04 10.52
N PHE A 341 2.83 -18.42 10.49
CA PHE A 341 2.69 -17.01 10.15
C PHE A 341 2.47 -16.10 11.37
N PHE A 342 1.94 -16.60 12.46
CA PHE A 342 1.72 -15.84 13.69
C PHE A 342 2.33 -16.56 14.91
N PRO A 343 3.63 -16.94 14.87
CA PRO A 343 4.25 -17.62 16.01
C PRO A 343 4.25 -16.72 17.25
N GLN A 344 4.09 -17.31 18.42
CA GLN A 344 4.37 -16.59 19.67
C GLN A 344 5.88 -16.42 19.80
N VAL A 345 6.32 -15.19 19.89
CA VAL A 345 7.74 -14.80 19.95
C VAL A 345 7.95 -13.70 20.99
N ASP A 346 9.19 -13.50 21.40
CA ASP A 346 9.57 -12.39 22.29
C ASP A 346 9.63 -11.05 21.54
N ALA A 347 9.50 -9.93 22.24
CA ALA A 347 9.61 -8.58 21.69
C ALA A 347 10.97 -8.32 21.01
N ALA A 348 12.02 -9.02 21.45
CA ALA A 348 13.35 -8.94 20.84
C ALA A 348 13.49 -9.77 19.55
N ALA A 349 12.48 -10.55 19.17
CA ALA A 349 12.53 -11.36 17.95
C ALA A 349 12.71 -10.48 16.70
N ARG A 350 13.43 -11.02 15.73
CA ARG A 350 13.65 -10.37 14.44
C ARG A 350 13.34 -11.35 13.32
N PRO A 351 12.92 -10.86 12.15
CA PRO A 351 12.73 -11.71 10.97
C PRO A 351 14.02 -12.44 10.61
N MET A 352 13.90 -13.70 10.26
CA MET A 352 15.03 -14.50 9.83
C MET A 352 15.51 -14.06 8.45
N THR A 353 16.80 -13.80 8.33
CA THR A 353 17.44 -13.53 7.03
C THR A 353 18.19 -14.79 6.59
N ARG A 354 18.00 -15.20 5.34
CA ARG A 354 18.76 -16.31 4.75
C ARG A 354 19.81 -15.76 3.80
N ALA A 355 20.99 -16.37 3.76
CA ALA A 355 21.98 -16.07 2.75
C ALA A 355 21.36 -16.29 1.36
N ARG A 356 21.39 -15.27 0.51
CA ARG A 356 20.85 -15.37 -0.85
C ARG A 356 21.79 -16.23 -1.70
N VAL A 357 21.20 -17.12 -2.49
CA VAL A 357 21.90 -17.83 -3.56
C VAL A 357 22.18 -16.83 -4.68
N GLY A 358 23.36 -16.90 -5.30
CA GLY A 358 23.79 -15.93 -6.32
C GLY A 358 22.90 -15.86 -7.58
N LEU A 359 22.09 -16.89 -7.84
CA LEU A 359 21.14 -16.93 -8.95
C LEU A 359 19.77 -17.34 -8.43
N THR A 360 18.75 -16.51 -8.64
CA THR A 360 17.35 -16.76 -8.30
C THR A 360 16.49 -16.58 -9.54
N GLN A 361 15.36 -17.30 -9.62
CA GLN A 361 14.36 -17.02 -10.65
C GLN A 361 13.76 -15.62 -10.40
N LEU A 362 13.47 -14.92 -11.50
CA LEU A 362 12.77 -13.65 -11.42
C LEU A 362 11.33 -13.90 -10.94
N GLY A 363 10.96 -13.30 -9.82
CA GLY A 363 9.65 -13.45 -9.19
C GLY A 363 9.43 -12.35 -8.17
N LEU A 364 8.24 -12.29 -7.57
CA LEU A 364 7.96 -11.31 -6.51
C LEU A 364 8.95 -11.46 -5.35
N PRO A 365 9.47 -10.35 -4.80
CA PRO A 365 10.44 -10.36 -3.71
C PRO A 365 9.75 -10.61 -2.36
N TYR A 366 9.17 -11.81 -2.20
CA TYR A 366 8.50 -12.20 -0.96
C TYR A 366 9.42 -12.12 0.25
N ALA A 367 8.83 -11.81 1.41
CA ALA A 367 9.53 -11.83 2.67
C ALA A 367 10.19 -13.20 2.91
N GLN A 368 11.43 -13.18 3.40
CA GLN A 368 12.19 -14.43 3.67
C GLN A 368 11.70 -15.17 4.90
N ASP A 369 11.09 -14.43 5.84
CA ASP A 369 10.48 -14.95 7.05
C ASP A 369 8.96 -14.78 6.99
N ALA A 370 8.23 -15.87 7.14
CA ALA A 370 6.77 -15.87 7.14
C ALA A 370 6.16 -15.41 8.49
N GLY A 371 6.94 -15.20 9.53
CA GLY A 371 6.46 -14.84 10.86
C GLY A 371 6.05 -13.37 10.99
N ILE A 372 4.79 -13.03 10.75
CA ILE A 372 4.24 -11.67 10.86
C ILE A 372 4.52 -11.07 12.23
N THR A 373 4.42 -11.85 13.30
CA THR A 373 4.71 -11.39 14.67
C THR A 373 6.20 -11.04 14.87
N ARG A 374 7.14 -11.65 14.13
CA ARG A 374 8.56 -11.26 14.14
C ARG A 374 8.78 -9.93 13.43
N HIS A 375 8.09 -9.69 12.34
CA HIS A 375 8.10 -8.39 11.64
C HIS A 375 7.51 -7.30 12.53
N LEU A 376 6.42 -7.60 13.25
CA LEU A 376 5.81 -6.68 14.21
C LEU A 376 6.77 -6.34 15.36
N ALA A 377 7.45 -7.33 15.95
CA ALA A 377 8.46 -7.12 17.00
C ALA A 377 9.62 -6.25 16.49
N ALA A 378 10.11 -6.53 15.27
CA ALA A 378 11.16 -5.73 14.65
C ALA A 378 10.72 -4.29 14.38
N PHE A 379 9.48 -4.08 13.90
CA PHE A 379 8.91 -2.77 13.66
C PHE A 379 8.85 -1.95 14.95
N LEU A 380 8.20 -2.47 16.00
CA LEU A 380 8.05 -1.75 17.27
C LEU A 380 9.40 -1.48 17.96
N GLY A 381 10.34 -2.43 17.87
CA GLY A 381 11.69 -2.27 18.45
C GLY A 381 12.50 -1.14 17.80
N ARG A 382 12.32 -0.90 16.49
CA ARG A 382 12.99 0.21 15.78
C ARG A 382 12.43 1.59 16.13
N GLN A 383 11.19 1.66 16.63
CA GLN A 383 10.49 2.92 16.87
C GLN A 383 10.69 3.52 18.27
N VAL A 384 11.48 2.90 19.14
CA VAL A 384 11.72 3.43 20.51
C VAL A 384 12.24 4.86 20.49
N ALA A 385 13.19 5.15 19.60
CA ALA A 385 13.75 6.49 19.45
C ALA A 385 12.83 7.48 18.71
N ALA A 386 11.82 6.99 17.99
CA ALA A 386 10.94 7.84 17.19
C ALA A 386 10.01 8.72 18.04
N LEU A 387 9.72 8.31 19.27
CA LEU A 387 8.87 9.09 20.19
C LEU A 387 9.54 10.33 20.78
N ASP A 388 10.82 10.22 21.14
CA ASP A 388 11.59 11.37 21.67
C ASP A 388 11.60 12.54 20.68
N ALA A 389 11.17 12.22 19.53
CA ALA A 389 11.21 12.93 18.31
C ALA A 389 9.93 13.69 17.95
N LEU A 390 8.82 13.46 18.57
CA LEU A 390 7.53 14.04 18.20
C LEU A 390 7.11 15.13 19.18
N GLU A 391 7.07 16.38 18.71
CA GLU A 391 6.46 17.48 19.48
C GLU A 391 4.97 17.20 19.73
N GLY A 392 4.53 17.40 20.98
CA GLY A 392 3.14 17.26 21.37
C GLY A 392 2.67 15.83 21.67
N VAL A 393 3.51 14.81 21.48
CA VAL A 393 3.18 13.43 21.89
C VAL A 393 3.51 13.25 23.37
N GLN A 394 2.48 13.20 24.22
CA GLN A 394 2.62 12.99 25.66
C GLN A 394 2.72 11.49 26.03
N HIS A 395 3.45 10.71 25.24
CA HIS A 395 3.66 9.30 25.52
C HIS A 395 5.02 9.10 26.19
N THR A 396 5.04 8.53 27.38
CA THR A 396 6.28 8.19 28.10
C THR A 396 6.49 6.69 28.11
N LEU A 397 7.63 6.26 27.58
CA LEU A 397 8.07 4.87 27.72
C LEU A 397 8.74 4.67 29.10
N PRO A 398 8.59 3.48 29.72
CA PRO A 398 9.38 3.12 30.88
C PRO A 398 10.89 3.20 30.59
N ALA A 399 11.68 3.55 31.58
CA ALA A 399 13.14 3.52 31.44
C ALA A 399 13.62 2.12 31.08
N GLY A 400 14.33 1.99 29.96
CA GLY A 400 14.83 0.71 29.46
C GLY A 400 13.85 -0.08 28.60
N ALA A 401 12.76 0.54 28.14
CA ALA A 401 11.85 -0.08 27.18
C ALA A 401 12.61 -0.52 25.91
N THR A 402 12.38 -1.75 25.47
CA THR A 402 13.07 -2.34 24.29
C THR A 402 12.26 -2.22 23.00
N PHE A 403 10.99 -1.83 23.10
CA PHE A 403 10.10 -1.58 21.99
C PHE A 403 9.09 -0.47 22.34
N LEU A 404 8.47 0.10 21.33
CA LEU A 404 7.46 1.13 21.50
C LEU A 404 6.13 0.49 21.94
N HIS A 405 5.51 1.03 22.99
CA HIS A 405 4.28 0.48 23.62
C HIS A 405 3.00 1.06 23.00
N PRO A 406 2.33 0.36 22.07
CA PRO A 406 1.03 0.78 21.59
C PRO A 406 -0.01 0.70 22.70
N THR A 407 -0.89 1.70 22.81
CA THR A 407 -2.01 1.71 23.77
C THR A 407 -3.30 1.17 23.16
N ALA A 408 -3.37 1.17 21.82
CA ALA A 408 -4.50 0.65 21.08
C ALA A 408 -4.04 -0.02 19.78
N VAL A 409 -4.84 -0.95 19.27
CA VAL A 409 -4.61 -1.65 18.01
C VAL A 409 -5.84 -1.53 17.12
N LEU A 410 -5.60 -1.18 15.86
CA LEU A 410 -6.58 -1.22 14.78
C LEU A 410 -6.15 -2.29 13.77
N PHE A 411 -6.95 -3.33 13.59
CA PHE A 411 -6.74 -4.33 12.56
C PHE A 411 -7.43 -3.94 11.27
N ASN A 412 -6.76 -4.20 10.15
CA ASN A 412 -7.30 -4.09 8.81
C ASN A 412 -6.85 -5.29 7.95
N GLY A 413 -7.49 -5.46 6.78
CA GLY A 413 -7.21 -6.54 5.86
C GLY A 413 -7.96 -7.84 6.14
N GLY A 414 -8.26 -8.58 5.07
CA GLY A 414 -9.14 -9.75 5.10
C GLY A 414 -8.66 -10.91 5.97
N VAL A 415 -7.38 -10.98 6.30
CA VAL A 415 -6.81 -12.02 7.18
C VAL A 415 -7.37 -11.89 8.61
N PHE A 416 -7.63 -10.69 9.07
CA PHE A 416 -8.17 -10.43 10.40
C PHE A 416 -9.69 -10.60 10.53
N LYS A 417 -10.40 -11.08 9.51
CA LYS A 417 -11.76 -11.62 9.65
C LYS A 417 -11.81 -12.81 10.62
N SER A 418 -10.69 -13.49 10.79
CA SER A 418 -10.53 -14.56 11.76
C SER A 418 -10.25 -13.99 13.15
N SER A 419 -11.21 -14.14 14.07
CA SER A 419 -11.03 -13.79 15.49
C SER A 419 -9.84 -14.54 16.12
N LEU A 420 -9.55 -15.75 15.65
CA LEU A 420 -8.41 -16.55 16.10
C LEU A 420 -7.07 -15.85 15.81
N LEU A 421 -6.92 -15.26 14.62
CA LEU A 421 -5.70 -14.56 14.23
C LEU A 421 -5.58 -13.20 14.92
N THR A 422 -6.69 -12.46 15.01
CA THR A 422 -6.76 -11.21 15.77
C THR A 422 -6.33 -11.42 17.22
N GLN A 423 -6.89 -12.44 17.87
CA GLN A 423 -6.58 -12.76 19.27
C GLN A 423 -5.10 -13.17 19.43
N ARG A 424 -4.55 -13.97 18.50
CA ARG A 424 -3.14 -14.39 18.54
C ARG A 424 -2.18 -13.19 18.51
N VAL A 425 -2.43 -12.19 17.66
CA VAL A 425 -1.60 -10.98 17.60
C VAL A 425 -1.74 -10.15 18.86
N LEU A 426 -2.97 -9.97 19.37
CA LEU A 426 -3.23 -9.25 20.62
C LEU A 426 -2.56 -9.92 21.81
N ASP A 427 -2.69 -11.25 21.95
CA ASP A 427 -2.06 -12.00 23.06
C ASP A 427 -0.54 -11.90 23.01
N THR A 428 0.05 -11.96 21.81
CA THR A 428 1.50 -11.82 21.63
C THR A 428 1.95 -10.41 22.03
N LEU A 429 1.31 -9.37 21.53
CA LEU A 429 1.62 -7.98 21.86
C LEU A 429 1.42 -7.70 23.37
N ASN A 430 0.29 -8.12 23.93
CA ASN A 430 -0.02 -7.90 25.34
C ASN A 430 0.93 -8.69 26.26
N GLY A 431 1.43 -9.85 25.82
CA GLY A 431 2.51 -10.56 26.49
C GLY A 431 3.81 -9.74 26.56
N TRP A 432 4.17 -9.06 25.47
CA TRP A 432 5.34 -8.18 25.47
C TRP A 432 5.14 -6.96 26.38
N LEU A 433 3.98 -6.31 26.30
CA LEU A 433 3.64 -5.17 27.15
C LEU A 433 3.68 -5.54 28.65
N ALA A 434 3.09 -6.68 29.00
CA ALA A 434 3.11 -7.18 30.37
C ALA A 434 4.52 -7.48 30.88
N ALA A 435 5.40 -8.00 30.02
CA ALA A 435 6.80 -8.27 30.37
C ALA A 435 7.59 -6.99 30.73
N GLU A 436 7.22 -5.83 30.16
CA GLU A 436 7.77 -4.51 30.48
C GLU A 436 6.91 -3.70 31.46
N GLY A 437 5.89 -4.34 32.07
CA GLY A 437 5.03 -3.71 33.08
C GLY A 437 4.07 -2.68 32.52
N ALA A 438 3.81 -2.68 31.21
CA ALA A 438 2.88 -1.80 30.55
C ALA A 438 1.45 -2.36 30.54
N PRO A 439 0.41 -1.49 30.51
CA PRO A 439 -0.97 -1.93 30.39
C PRO A 439 -1.23 -2.58 29.02
N PRO A 440 -2.20 -3.50 28.91
CA PRO A 440 -2.55 -4.12 27.65
C PRO A 440 -3.09 -3.10 26.64
N ALA A 441 -2.76 -3.31 25.36
CA ALA A 441 -3.30 -2.52 24.26
C ALA A 441 -4.79 -2.84 24.05
N ARG A 442 -5.58 -1.80 23.79
CA ARG A 442 -7.03 -1.91 23.55
C ARG A 442 -7.29 -2.23 22.08
N LEU A 443 -8.23 -3.09 21.79
CA LEU A 443 -8.71 -3.28 20.43
C LEU A 443 -9.68 -2.14 20.05
N LEU A 444 -9.42 -1.45 18.95
CA LEU A 444 -10.35 -0.51 18.34
C LEU A 444 -11.30 -1.29 17.44
N GLU A 445 -12.49 -1.57 17.95
CA GLU A 445 -13.49 -2.39 17.27
C GLU A 445 -14.30 -1.59 16.24
N GLY A 446 -14.94 -2.32 15.33
CA GLY A 446 -15.97 -1.79 14.44
C GLY A 446 -15.51 -1.54 13.01
N ALA A 447 -14.27 -1.81 12.63
CA ALA A 447 -13.85 -1.78 11.23
C ALA A 447 -14.54 -2.89 10.41
N ASP A 448 -15.04 -2.54 9.25
CA ASP A 448 -15.46 -3.51 8.23
C ASP A 448 -14.21 -3.87 7.40
N LEU A 449 -13.63 -5.03 7.67
CA LEU A 449 -12.33 -5.43 7.15
C LEU A 449 -12.26 -5.58 5.60
N ASP A 450 -13.41 -5.61 4.93
CA ASP A 450 -13.48 -5.63 3.46
C ASP A 450 -13.62 -4.22 2.86
N LEU A 451 -14.28 -3.31 3.58
CA LEU A 451 -14.73 -2.04 3.02
C LEU A 451 -14.17 -0.83 3.76
N ALA A 452 -13.44 -1.05 4.87
CA ALA A 452 -12.92 0.05 5.69
C ALA A 452 -12.05 1.01 4.87
N VAL A 453 -11.17 0.48 4.03
CA VAL A 453 -10.24 1.29 3.24
C VAL A 453 -11.00 2.14 2.22
N ALA A 454 -11.94 1.56 1.46
CA ALA A 454 -12.75 2.32 0.50
C ALA A 454 -13.65 3.36 1.20
N ARG A 455 -14.28 2.99 2.32
CA ARG A 455 -15.10 3.92 3.12
C ARG A 455 -14.29 5.07 3.69
N GLY A 456 -13.13 4.76 4.27
CA GLY A 456 -12.23 5.77 4.81
C GLY A 456 -11.71 6.73 3.74
N ALA A 457 -11.40 6.23 2.55
CA ALA A 457 -11.00 7.04 1.40
C ALA A 457 -12.12 8.00 0.95
N ALA A 458 -13.36 7.54 0.89
CA ALA A 458 -14.51 8.38 0.57
C ALA A 458 -14.74 9.46 1.65
N TYR A 459 -14.63 9.08 2.92
CA TYR A 459 -14.76 10.02 4.03
C TYR A 459 -13.62 11.05 4.05
N TYR A 460 -12.38 10.64 3.76
CA TYR A 460 -11.24 11.55 3.65
C TYR A 460 -11.47 12.65 2.59
N GLY A 461 -11.92 12.27 1.39
CA GLY A 461 -12.24 13.24 0.35
C GLY A 461 -13.34 14.23 0.79
N TYR A 462 -14.31 13.78 1.59
CA TYR A 462 -15.32 14.64 2.19
C TYR A 462 -14.71 15.58 3.24
N VAL A 463 -13.81 15.08 4.10
CA VAL A 463 -13.09 15.86 5.12
C VAL A 463 -12.19 16.94 4.51
N LYS A 464 -11.56 16.66 3.37
CA LYS A 464 -10.73 17.66 2.63
C LYS A 464 -11.51 18.93 2.26
N ARG A 465 -12.82 18.86 2.18
CA ARG A 465 -13.70 20.02 1.93
C ARG A 465 -13.97 20.87 3.20
N GLY A 466 -13.17 20.69 4.25
CA GLY A 466 -13.26 21.44 5.51
C GLY A 466 -14.30 20.91 6.50
N ARG A 467 -14.74 19.66 6.35
CA ARG A 467 -15.75 19.02 7.20
C ARG A 467 -15.16 17.78 7.87
N GLY A 468 -15.29 17.64 9.21
CA GLY A 468 -14.86 16.45 9.95
C GLY A 468 -13.43 16.50 10.51
N VAL A 469 -12.87 15.34 10.90
CA VAL A 469 -11.57 15.21 11.57
C VAL A 469 -10.49 14.84 10.55
N ARG A 470 -9.42 15.62 10.50
CA ARG A 470 -8.27 15.37 9.62
C ARG A 470 -7.16 14.67 10.40
N ILE A 471 -6.65 13.55 9.83
CA ILE A 471 -5.39 12.94 10.26
C ILE A 471 -4.27 13.69 9.57
N ARG A 472 -3.33 14.24 10.33
CA ARG A 472 -2.18 14.93 9.75
C ARG A 472 -1.04 13.94 9.60
N GLY A 473 -0.44 13.92 8.41
CA GLY A 473 0.82 13.29 8.11
C GLY A 473 1.86 14.37 7.86
N GLY A 474 3.09 14.13 8.25
CA GLY A 474 4.20 15.03 7.98
C GLY A 474 5.45 14.25 7.62
N THR A 475 6.48 14.94 7.18
CA THR A 475 7.78 14.32 6.90
C THR A 475 8.35 13.67 8.17
N ALA A 476 8.78 12.42 8.07
CA ALA A 476 9.38 11.68 9.20
C ALA A 476 10.81 12.16 9.54
N ARG A 477 11.38 13.00 8.68
CA ARG A 477 12.71 13.58 8.82
C ARG A 477 12.71 15.01 8.27
N ALA A 478 13.68 15.83 8.68
CA ALA A 478 14.03 17.01 7.90
C ALA A 478 14.86 16.58 6.70
N TYR A 479 14.63 17.19 5.54
CA TYR A 479 15.30 16.85 4.28
C TYR A 479 16.10 18.03 3.76
N TYR A 480 17.29 17.72 3.27
CA TYR A 480 18.24 18.70 2.78
C TYR A 480 18.74 18.29 1.39
N VAL A 481 18.98 19.29 0.54
CA VAL A 481 19.67 19.11 -0.73
C VAL A 481 21.09 19.64 -0.62
N ALA A 482 22.04 18.93 -1.22
CA ALA A 482 23.42 19.35 -1.29
C ALA A 482 23.58 20.53 -2.25
N ILE A 483 24.31 21.55 -1.83
CA ILE A 483 24.73 22.68 -2.64
C ILE A 483 26.24 22.76 -2.63
N GLU A 484 26.84 22.63 -3.79
CA GLU A 484 28.29 22.76 -3.95
C GLU A 484 28.70 24.24 -3.88
N SER A 485 29.71 24.55 -3.09
CA SER A 485 30.22 25.91 -2.95
C SER A 485 30.98 26.35 -4.19
N ALA A 486 30.70 27.54 -4.69
CA ALA A 486 31.43 28.13 -5.77
C ALA A 486 32.84 28.52 -5.31
N MET A 487 33.83 27.67 -5.56
CA MET A 487 35.23 27.96 -5.29
C MET A 487 36.14 27.54 -6.43
N PRO A 488 37.33 28.17 -6.58
CA PRO A 488 38.31 27.74 -7.57
C PRO A 488 38.74 26.29 -7.34
N ALA A 489 38.98 25.55 -8.42
CA ALA A 489 39.51 24.19 -8.35
C ALA A 489 40.86 24.16 -7.64
N VAL A 490 40.96 23.34 -6.59
CA VAL A 490 42.20 23.10 -5.85
C VAL A 490 42.60 21.65 -6.04
N PRO A 491 43.79 21.34 -6.58
CA PRO A 491 44.19 19.96 -6.82
C PRO A 491 44.12 19.10 -5.56
N GLY A 492 43.36 18.01 -5.62
CA GLY A 492 43.20 17.08 -4.50
C GLY A 492 42.17 17.50 -3.41
N LEU A 493 41.45 18.60 -3.65
CA LEU A 493 40.35 19.04 -2.76
C LEU A 493 39.06 19.07 -3.57
N GLU A 494 38.03 18.37 -3.07
CA GLU A 494 36.66 18.51 -3.59
C GLU A 494 36.05 19.80 -3.06
N PRO A 495 35.19 20.50 -3.85
CA PRO A 495 34.48 21.67 -3.37
C PRO A 495 33.66 21.31 -2.12
N PRO A 496 33.68 22.16 -1.08
CA PRO A 496 32.86 21.91 0.09
C PRO A 496 31.38 21.99 -0.26
N VAL A 497 30.61 21.08 0.32
CA VAL A 497 29.17 20.97 0.12
C VAL A 497 28.46 21.55 1.35
N GLN A 498 27.42 22.34 1.11
CA GLN A 498 26.48 22.83 2.12
C GLN A 498 25.19 22.02 2.01
N ALA A 499 24.46 21.85 3.13
CA ALA A 499 23.15 21.20 3.13
C ALA A 499 22.05 22.23 3.37
N LEU A 500 21.17 22.43 2.38
CA LEU A 500 20.03 23.34 2.43
C LEU A 500 18.78 22.59 2.84
N CYS A 501 18.14 22.95 3.95
CA CYS A 501 16.86 22.39 4.39
C CYS A 501 15.75 22.77 3.40
N VAL A 502 15.21 21.77 2.71
CA VAL A 502 14.12 21.93 1.72
C VAL A 502 12.77 21.50 2.26
N ALA A 503 12.75 20.58 3.24
CA ALA A 503 11.55 20.21 3.99
C ALA A 503 11.90 20.00 5.46
N PRO A 504 11.37 20.82 6.38
CA PRO A 504 11.60 20.66 7.81
C PRO A 504 10.91 19.38 8.32
N PHE A 505 11.36 18.93 9.49
CA PHE A 505 10.69 17.82 10.18
C PHE A 505 9.21 18.13 10.41
N GLY A 506 8.33 17.16 10.08
CA GLY A 506 6.89 17.33 10.26
C GLY A 506 6.20 18.22 9.23
N MET A 507 6.86 18.63 8.14
CA MET A 507 6.22 19.37 7.06
C MET A 507 5.02 18.61 6.53
N GLU A 508 3.83 19.20 6.60
CA GLU A 508 2.56 18.53 6.31
C GLU A 508 2.44 18.13 4.82
N GLU A 509 1.86 16.97 4.58
CA GLU A 509 1.50 16.52 3.22
C GLU A 509 0.53 17.49 2.55
N GLY A 510 0.74 17.74 1.27
CA GLY A 510 -0.02 18.72 0.50
C GLY A 510 0.40 20.17 0.71
N THR A 511 1.45 20.42 1.52
CA THR A 511 1.98 21.77 1.74
C THR A 511 3.19 22.07 0.88
N SER A 512 3.42 23.35 0.64
CA SER A 512 4.58 23.83 -0.11
C SER A 512 5.27 24.96 0.64
N ALA A 513 6.58 25.06 0.45
CA ALA A 513 7.39 26.12 1.02
C ALA A 513 8.29 26.75 -0.05
N ALA A 514 8.23 28.07 -0.14
CA ALA A 514 9.20 28.81 -0.92
C ALA A 514 10.51 28.88 -0.12
N LEU A 515 11.61 28.45 -0.75
CA LEU A 515 12.94 28.63 -0.17
C LEU A 515 13.32 30.13 -0.20
N PRO A 516 14.31 30.55 0.61
CA PRO A 516 14.81 31.93 0.57
C PRO A 516 15.05 32.39 -0.87
N PRO A 517 14.92 33.69 -1.17
CA PRO A 517 15.03 34.24 -2.54
C PRO A 517 16.47 34.20 -3.09
N GLN A 518 17.24 33.22 -2.71
CA GLN A 518 18.58 32.94 -3.21
C GLN A 518 18.48 32.19 -4.53
N GLU A 519 19.32 32.58 -5.50
CA GLU A 519 19.43 31.89 -6.78
C GLU A 519 20.59 30.88 -6.73
N PHE A 520 20.34 29.72 -7.31
CA PHE A 520 21.30 28.63 -7.43
C PHE A 520 21.60 28.37 -8.89
N GLY A 521 22.82 27.96 -9.22
CA GLY A 521 23.20 27.58 -10.58
C GLY A 521 22.81 26.12 -10.85
N LEU A 522 22.01 25.87 -11.88
CA LEU A 522 21.57 24.53 -12.27
C LEU A 522 22.04 24.22 -13.71
N VAL A 523 22.73 23.09 -13.89
CA VAL A 523 23.23 22.65 -15.19
C VAL A 523 22.10 22.00 -15.99
N VAL A 524 21.96 22.37 -17.28
CA VAL A 524 20.95 21.84 -18.19
C VAL A 524 21.58 21.05 -19.34
N GLY A 525 20.83 20.06 -19.85
CA GLY A 525 21.23 19.25 -21.00
C GLY A 525 22.24 18.14 -20.72
N GLU A 526 22.78 18.08 -19.52
CA GLU A 526 23.68 17.02 -19.06
C GLU A 526 23.10 16.29 -17.86
N PRO A 527 23.46 15.02 -17.62
CA PRO A 527 23.10 14.31 -16.40
C PRO A 527 23.73 14.99 -15.18
N VAL A 528 22.90 15.40 -14.23
CA VAL A 528 23.33 15.98 -12.95
C VAL A 528 22.88 15.10 -11.80
N HIS A 529 23.66 15.12 -10.72
CA HIS A 529 23.44 14.32 -9.53
C HIS A 529 22.94 15.21 -8.40
N PHE A 530 21.77 14.89 -7.86
CA PHE A 530 21.23 15.55 -6.70
C PHE A 530 21.49 14.67 -5.47
N ARG A 531 22.34 15.14 -4.58
CA ARG A 531 22.59 14.49 -3.30
C ARG A 531 21.61 15.03 -2.27
N PHE A 532 20.94 14.13 -1.56
CA PHE A 532 19.99 14.47 -0.52
C PHE A 532 20.45 13.91 0.82
N PHE A 533 20.07 14.61 1.89
CA PHE A 533 20.30 14.15 3.26
C PHE A 533 18.98 14.16 4.03
N GLY A 534 18.86 13.23 4.99
CA GLY A 534 17.74 13.16 5.92
C GLY A 534 18.23 13.26 7.36
N SER A 535 17.49 13.97 8.21
CA SER A 535 17.77 14.06 9.63
C SER A 535 16.54 13.76 10.47
N SER A 536 16.65 12.82 11.37
CA SER A 536 15.63 12.57 12.40
C SER A 536 15.89 13.37 13.69
N VAL A 537 17.07 13.98 13.83
CA VAL A 537 17.50 14.71 15.04
C VAL A 537 17.43 16.22 14.92
N ARG A 538 17.58 16.77 13.70
CA ARG A 538 17.52 18.21 13.44
C ARG A 538 16.08 18.67 13.16
N ARG A 539 15.32 18.89 14.21
CA ARG A 539 13.87 19.13 14.12
C ARG A 539 13.47 20.59 14.14
N GLN A 540 14.39 21.44 14.60
CA GLN A 540 14.14 22.88 14.71
C GLN A 540 14.60 23.64 13.46
N ASP A 541 15.18 22.93 12.49
CA ASP A 541 15.61 23.56 11.26
C ASP A 541 14.37 23.93 10.43
N GLU A 542 14.34 25.17 9.99
CA GLU A 542 13.29 25.70 9.12
C GLU A 542 13.67 25.57 7.65
N VAL A 543 12.69 25.72 6.76
CA VAL A 543 12.95 25.79 5.31
C VAL A 543 13.96 26.89 5.01
N GLY A 544 15.02 26.54 4.26
CA GLY A 544 16.09 27.48 3.93
C GLY A 544 17.25 27.54 4.91
N THR A 545 17.19 26.77 6.04
CA THR A 545 18.35 26.60 6.91
C THR A 545 19.51 26.01 6.12
N LEU A 546 20.66 26.67 6.11
CA LEU A 546 21.86 26.26 5.42
C LEU A 546 22.91 25.79 6.43
N LEU A 547 23.43 24.57 6.24
CA LEU A 547 24.43 23.96 7.10
C LEU A 547 25.75 23.88 6.37
N ASP A 548 26.81 24.44 6.99
CA ASP A 548 28.18 24.36 6.47
C ASP A 548 28.91 23.09 6.94
N PHE A 549 28.51 22.57 8.11
CA PHE A 549 29.11 21.40 8.73
C PHE A 549 28.04 20.58 9.47
N TRP A 550 28.18 19.26 9.41
CA TRP A 550 27.35 18.30 10.15
C TRP A 550 28.13 17.03 10.44
N SER A 551 27.72 16.27 11.44
CA SER A 551 28.22 14.93 11.69
C SER A 551 27.36 13.87 10.98
N PRO A 552 27.89 12.66 10.71
CA PRO A 552 27.09 11.56 10.17
C PRO A 552 25.90 11.16 11.05
N ASP A 553 25.94 11.45 12.34
CA ASP A 553 24.83 11.21 13.28
C ASP A 553 23.72 12.28 13.16
N GLU A 554 24.03 13.46 12.60
CA GLU A 554 23.05 14.52 12.39
C GLU A 554 22.37 14.46 11.04
N LEU A 555 23.14 14.21 9.96
CA LEU A 555 22.61 14.06 8.59
C LEU A 555 23.06 12.73 8.01
N GLN A 556 22.10 11.94 7.58
CA GLN A 556 22.33 10.71 6.84
C GLN A 556 22.16 10.98 5.34
N GLU A 557 23.15 10.61 4.54
CA GLU A 557 23.03 10.69 3.08
C GLU A 557 22.01 9.65 2.59
N LEU A 558 21.12 10.11 1.70
CA LEU A 558 20.07 9.29 1.07
C LEU A 558 20.54 8.85 -0.33
N GLU A 559 19.74 8.03 -1.01
CA GLU A 559 20.04 7.65 -2.38
C GLU A 559 20.11 8.88 -3.29
N GLU A 560 21.16 8.91 -4.11
CA GLU A 560 21.42 9.97 -5.08
C GLU A 560 20.42 9.89 -6.23
N ILE A 561 19.89 11.05 -6.66
CA ILE A 561 19.00 11.12 -7.81
C ILE A 561 19.75 11.70 -9.00
N GLN A 562 19.83 10.93 -10.07
CA GLN A 562 20.34 11.40 -11.34
C GLN A 562 19.18 11.91 -12.21
N ALA A 563 19.28 13.15 -12.69
CA ALA A 563 18.31 13.74 -13.60
C ALA A 563 19.02 14.49 -14.73
N THR A 564 18.42 14.49 -15.92
CA THR A 564 18.84 15.34 -17.04
C THR A 564 17.74 16.37 -17.29
N LEU A 565 18.05 17.63 -17.03
CA LEU A 565 17.09 18.71 -17.19
C LEU A 565 17.08 19.19 -18.65
N PRO A 566 15.91 19.59 -19.20
CA PRO A 566 15.82 19.98 -20.60
C PRO A 566 16.64 21.25 -20.88
N ALA A 567 17.37 21.26 -21.99
CA ALA A 567 18.17 22.41 -22.43
C ALA A 567 17.38 23.40 -23.30
N GLU A 568 16.09 23.21 -23.52
CA GLU A 568 15.23 23.92 -24.47
C GLU A 568 15.64 25.37 -24.77
N GLY A 569 16.26 25.61 -25.95
CA GLY A 569 16.74 26.93 -26.35
C GLY A 569 18.05 27.43 -25.69
N ARG A 570 18.71 26.61 -24.87
CA ARG A 570 19.94 26.88 -24.14
C ARG A 570 21.07 25.96 -24.61
N THR A 571 22.30 26.30 -24.26
CA THR A 571 23.47 25.45 -24.60
C THR A 571 23.55 24.29 -23.61
N VAL A 572 23.84 23.07 -24.09
CA VAL A 572 24.11 21.91 -23.24
C VAL A 572 25.30 22.21 -22.32
N GLY A 573 25.14 21.95 -21.02
CA GLY A 573 26.12 22.30 -19.99
C GLY A 573 26.02 23.74 -19.47
N GLU A 574 25.05 24.53 -19.94
CA GLU A 574 24.83 25.90 -19.46
C GLU A 574 24.34 25.87 -17.99
N ILE A 575 24.86 26.82 -17.20
CA ILE A 575 24.42 27.04 -15.83
C ILE A 575 23.30 28.08 -15.83
N VAL A 576 22.10 27.66 -15.47
CA VAL A 576 20.89 28.50 -15.41
C VAL A 576 20.64 28.92 -13.97
N PRO A 577 20.47 30.22 -13.66
CA PRO A 577 20.07 30.67 -12.34
C PRO A 577 18.60 30.28 -12.07
N VAL A 578 18.38 29.55 -10.98
CA VAL A 578 17.06 29.05 -10.58
C VAL A 578 16.75 29.40 -9.13
N ARG A 579 15.48 29.55 -8.82
CA ARG A 579 14.94 29.55 -7.45
C ARG A 579 14.35 28.18 -7.15
N LEU A 580 14.54 27.73 -5.92
CA LEU A 580 14.01 26.46 -5.49
C LEU A 580 12.67 26.63 -4.76
N HIS A 581 11.79 25.71 -4.99
CA HIS A 581 10.50 25.60 -4.32
C HIS A 581 10.30 24.14 -3.92
N ALA A 582 10.00 23.90 -2.65
CA ALA A 582 9.78 22.56 -2.14
C ALA A 582 8.30 22.33 -1.86
N ARG A 583 7.83 21.14 -2.17
CA ARG A 583 6.46 20.70 -1.88
C ARG A 583 6.46 19.27 -1.38
N VAL A 584 5.80 19.03 -0.26
CA VAL A 584 5.46 17.66 0.13
C VAL A 584 4.11 17.34 -0.49
N THR A 585 4.11 16.37 -1.40
CA THR A 585 2.88 15.98 -2.10
C THR A 585 1.90 15.30 -1.14
N GLU A 586 0.64 15.22 -1.52
CA GLU A 586 -0.36 14.44 -0.77
C GLU A 586 -0.02 12.93 -0.72
N ALA A 587 0.81 12.48 -1.66
CA ALA A 587 1.36 11.13 -1.69
C ALA A 587 2.56 10.95 -0.73
N GLY A 588 3.04 12.04 -0.07
CA GLY A 588 4.19 12.04 0.83
C GLY A 588 5.52 11.86 0.12
N THR A 589 5.63 12.34 -1.10
CA THR A 589 6.90 12.54 -1.78
C THR A 589 7.32 14.01 -1.68
N LEU A 590 8.60 14.28 -1.63
CA LEU A 590 9.12 15.64 -1.73
C LEU A 590 9.41 15.95 -3.20
N GLU A 591 8.71 16.93 -3.73
CA GLU A 591 9.00 17.56 -5.01
C GLU A 591 9.88 18.78 -4.76
N LEU A 592 11.05 18.81 -5.39
CA LEU A 592 11.89 19.99 -5.48
C LEU A 592 11.73 20.59 -6.88
N GLU A 593 11.13 21.76 -6.98
CA GLU A 593 10.96 22.49 -8.24
C GLU A 593 12.07 23.53 -8.35
N ALA A 594 12.79 23.52 -9.48
CA ALA A 594 13.71 24.58 -9.88
C ALA A 594 13.01 25.48 -10.90
N ILE A 595 12.88 26.75 -10.58
CA ILE A 595 12.21 27.75 -11.40
C ILE A 595 13.26 28.71 -11.96
N PRO A 596 13.56 28.69 -13.28
CA PRO A 596 14.52 29.60 -13.88
C PRO A 596 14.10 31.05 -13.70
N SER A 597 15.07 31.93 -13.40
CA SER A 597 14.80 33.34 -13.19
C SER A 597 14.30 34.00 -14.48
N GLY A 598 13.12 34.64 -14.39
CA GLY A 598 12.49 35.34 -15.51
C GLY A 598 11.62 34.49 -16.44
N THR A 599 11.35 33.25 -16.10
CA THR A 599 10.46 32.36 -16.84
C THR A 599 9.40 31.74 -15.91
N ASP A 600 8.35 31.17 -16.50
CA ASP A 600 7.34 30.36 -15.80
C ASP A 600 7.64 28.85 -15.92
N GLU A 601 8.78 28.48 -16.49
CA GLU A 601 9.22 27.09 -16.59
C GLU A 601 9.43 26.51 -15.19
N ARG A 602 9.15 25.18 -15.03
CA ARG A 602 9.38 24.45 -13.79
C ARG A 602 10.04 23.12 -14.09
N TRP A 603 11.19 22.89 -13.51
CA TRP A 603 11.91 21.63 -13.60
C TRP A 603 11.76 20.91 -12.26
N LYS A 604 11.34 19.64 -12.29
CA LYS A 604 11.04 18.87 -11.09
C LYS A 604 12.04 17.77 -10.85
N VAL A 605 12.43 17.64 -9.59
CA VAL A 605 13.12 16.48 -9.03
C VAL A 605 12.27 15.97 -7.87
N GLU A 606 11.94 14.70 -7.86
CA GLU A 606 11.04 14.10 -6.87
C GLU A 606 11.72 12.93 -6.13
N PHE A 607 11.55 12.85 -4.82
CA PHE A 607 12.05 11.74 -4.01
C PHE A 607 11.14 11.42 -2.82
N ASP A 608 11.22 10.16 -2.31
CA ASP A 608 10.41 9.70 -1.19
C ASP A 608 10.92 10.26 0.14
N VAL A 609 10.06 10.95 0.87
CA VAL A 609 10.37 11.50 2.19
C VAL A 609 9.86 10.63 3.35
N ARG A 610 9.27 9.48 3.08
CA ARG A 610 8.75 8.59 4.12
C ARG A 610 9.78 7.62 4.68
N GLY A 611 11.00 7.70 4.18
CA GLY A 611 12.19 7.06 4.74
C GLY A 611 12.23 5.55 4.56
N THR A 612 13.10 5.09 3.67
CA THR A 612 13.77 3.80 3.87
C THR A 612 14.72 3.95 5.05
N ALA A 613 14.43 3.25 6.15
CA ALA A 613 15.35 3.10 7.28
C ALA A 613 16.47 2.13 6.91
#